data_0a2a3672a9792b538ccf968f046e9680
#
_entry.id   0a2a3672a9792b538ccf968f046e9680
#
_cell.length_a   1.000
_cell.length_b   1.000
_cell.length_c   1.000
_cell.angle_alpha   90.00
_cell.angle_beta   90.00
_cell.angle_gamma   90.00
#
_symmetry.space_group_name_H-M   'P 1'
#
loop_
_entity.id
_entity.type
_entity.pdbx_description
1 polymer ?
#
loop_
_entity_poly.entity_id
_entity_poly.type
_entity_poly.pdbx_seq_one_letter_code
_entity_poly.pdbx_strand_id
1 'polypeptide(L)'
;LQRADDQTGVVLNRAQQYVWERGNKKTKLTLNLEDVPEAMKSASLDVTALQEALGDEGTIIDLSGCTLDSVLYEVSAQRPVIAKTGADTSVVIVGYDEYNTWLYDPVKKETYPYGMNDSTDLFQKAGNVFITYIETVNY
;
A
#
# COMPACT_ATOMS: atom_id res chain seq x y z
N LEU A 1 -10.04 -0.23 -9.87
CA LEU A 1 -8.72 -0.16 -10.52
C LEU A 1 -8.65 0.91 -11.58
N GLN A 2 -9.65 0.96 -12.44
CA GLN A 2 -9.66 1.97 -13.50
C GLN A 2 -9.60 3.39 -12.92
N ARG A 3 -10.36 3.64 -11.87
CA ARG A 3 -10.36 4.94 -11.23
C ARG A 3 -9.02 5.25 -10.56
N ALA A 4 -8.42 4.24 -9.94
CA ALA A 4 -7.10 4.41 -9.31
C ALA A 4 -6.05 4.74 -10.36
N ASP A 5 -6.08 4.05 -11.49
CA ASP A 5 -5.16 4.32 -12.59
C ASP A 5 -5.29 5.75 -13.09
N ASP A 6 -6.53 6.22 -13.25
CA ASP A 6 -6.80 7.59 -13.71
C ASP A 6 -6.28 8.62 -12.72
N GLN A 7 -6.41 8.35 -11.42
CA GLN A 7 -5.95 9.27 -10.39
C GLN A 7 -4.44 9.30 -10.27
N THR A 8 -3.80 8.15 -10.37
CA THR A 8 -2.36 8.03 -10.10
C THR A 8 -1.50 8.33 -11.29
N GLY A 9 -2.04 8.27 -12.49
CA GLY A 9 -1.23 8.32 -13.70
C GLY A 9 -0.37 7.07 -13.88
N VAL A 10 -0.56 6.06 -13.03
CA VAL A 10 0.15 4.80 -13.12
C VAL A 10 -0.81 3.78 -13.72
N VAL A 11 -0.69 3.55 -15.02
CA VAL A 11 -1.59 2.62 -15.71
C VAL A 11 -1.08 1.20 -15.51
N LEU A 12 -1.82 0.42 -14.75
CA LEU A 12 -1.52 -0.99 -14.53
C LEU A 12 -2.55 -1.81 -15.32
N ASN A 13 -2.24 -2.08 -16.59
CA ASN A 13 -3.14 -2.87 -17.41
C ASN A 13 -3.07 -4.36 -17.03
N ARG A 14 -4.00 -5.16 -17.55
CA ARG A 14 -4.08 -6.58 -17.19
C ARG A 14 -2.83 -7.38 -17.53
N ALA A 15 -2.18 -7.05 -18.62
CA ALA A 15 -0.97 -7.76 -19.02
C ALA A 15 0.17 -7.48 -18.04
N GLN A 16 0.35 -6.22 -17.66
CA GLN A 16 1.37 -5.81 -16.69
C GLN A 16 1.11 -6.43 -15.32
N GLN A 17 -0.15 -6.40 -14.88
CA GLN A 17 -0.54 -7.00 -13.60
C GLN A 17 -0.28 -8.50 -13.59
N TYR A 18 -0.62 -9.18 -14.68
CA TYR A 18 -0.42 -10.62 -14.80
C TYR A 18 1.07 -10.98 -14.73
N VAL A 19 1.90 -10.24 -15.45
CA VAL A 19 3.36 -10.47 -15.43
C VAL A 19 3.92 -10.24 -14.03
N TRP A 20 3.49 -9.16 -13.38
CA TRP A 20 3.94 -8.86 -12.03
C TRP A 20 3.52 -9.96 -11.05
N GLU A 21 2.25 -10.37 -11.09
CA GLU A 21 1.74 -11.41 -10.20
C GLU A 21 2.50 -12.73 -10.35
N ARG A 22 2.83 -13.09 -11.57
CA ARG A 22 3.54 -14.35 -11.83
C ARG A 22 5.01 -14.30 -11.47
N GLY A 23 5.65 -13.16 -11.70
CA GLY A 23 7.10 -13.05 -11.58
C GLY A 23 7.57 -12.47 -10.27
N ASN A 24 6.84 -11.55 -9.69
CA ASN A 24 7.34 -10.71 -8.60
C ASN A 24 6.84 -11.08 -7.21
N LYS A 25 5.63 -11.63 -7.09
CA LYS A 25 5.09 -12.01 -5.77
C LYS A 25 5.91 -13.07 -5.07
N LYS A 26 6.63 -13.89 -5.81
CA LYS A 26 7.45 -14.95 -5.22
C LYS A 26 8.73 -14.43 -4.60
N THR A 27 9.15 -13.24 -4.96
CA THR A 27 10.36 -12.63 -4.44
C THR A 27 10.00 -11.79 -3.22
N LYS A 28 10.64 -12.09 -2.09
CA LYS A 28 10.41 -11.33 -0.88
C LYS A 28 10.89 -9.89 -1.08
N LEU A 29 10.02 -8.94 -0.73
CA LEU A 29 10.33 -7.53 -0.69
C LEU A 29 9.91 -6.99 0.67
N THR A 30 10.77 -6.23 1.32
CA THR A 30 10.44 -5.52 2.54
C THR A 30 11.08 -4.14 2.46
N LEU A 31 10.26 -3.09 2.60
CA LEU A 31 10.75 -1.72 2.58
C LEU A 31 11.52 -1.43 3.87
N ASN A 32 12.56 -0.62 3.74
CA ASN A 32 13.26 -0.11 4.90
C ASN A 32 12.40 0.98 5.53
N LEU A 33 12.07 0.85 6.81
CA LEU A 33 11.22 1.83 7.50
C LEU A 33 11.80 3.23 7.51
N GLU A 34 13.14 3.34 7.43
CA GLU A 34 13.79 4.65 7.34
C GLU A 34 13.44 5.38 6.05
N ASP A 35 13.12 4.63 5.00
CA ASP A 35 12.75 5.19 3.71
C ASP A 35 11.26 5.46 3.58
N VAL A 36 10.45 5.03 4.57
CA VAL A 36 9.01 5.29 4.59
C VAL A 36 8.76 6.67 5.17
N PRO A 37 8.05 7.56 4.45
CA PRO A 37 7.74 8.89 4.99
C PRO A 37 6.99 8.78 6.32
N GLU A 38 7.32 9.67 7.26
CA GLU A 38 6.68 9.68 8.58
C GLU A 38 5.16 9.81 8.47
N ALA A 39 4.68 10.59 7.50
CA ALA A 39 3.24 10.74 7.25
C ALA A 39 2.57 9.38 7.03
N MET A 40 3.23 8.49 6.28
CA MET A 40 2.68 7.17 5.96
C MET A 40 2.75 6.21 7.15
N LYS A 41 3.73 6.38 8.03
CA LYS A 41 3.88 5.51 9.21
C LYS A 41 2.75 5.69 10.23
N SER A 42 2.04 6.81 10.17
CA SER A 42 0.90 7.05 11.05
C SER A 42 -0.28 6.13 10.75
N ALA A 43 -0.32 5.57 9.54
CA ALA A 43 -1.42 4.76 9.04
C ALA A 43 -2.76 5.47 9.10
N SER A 44 -2.75 6.80 9.03
CA SER A 44 -3.98 7.58 8.98
C SER A 44 -4.75 7.29 7.70
N LEU A 45 -6.07 7.28 7.78
CA LEU A 45 -6.95 7.13 6.62
C LEU A 45 -7.53 8.47 6.17
N ASP A 46 -7.10 9.56 6.80
CA ASP A 46 -7.52 10.92 6.43
C ASP A 46 -6.60 11.45 5.33
N VAL A 47 -7.09 11.44 4.10
CA VAL A 47 -6.31 11.85 2.91
C VAL A 47 -5.83 13.29 3.05
N THR A 48 -6.67 14.20 3.56
CA THR A 48 -6.30 15.60 3.71
C THR A 48 -5.15 15.75 4.71
N ALA A 49 -5.26 15.09 5.86
CA ALA A 49 -4.22 15.15 6.89
C ALA A 49 -2.92 14.53 6.39
N LEU A 50 -3.01 13.42 5.65
CA LEU A 50 -1.85 12.76 5.05
C LEU A 50 -1.15 13.68 4.05
N GLN A 51 -1.93 14.35 3.19
CA GLN A 51 -1.35 15.24 2.19
C GLN A 51 -0.65 16.43 2.85
N GLU A 52 -1.24 16.97 3.91
CA GLU A 52 -0.62 18.06 4.67
C GLU A 52 0.70 17.60 5.31
N ALA A 53 0.70 16.41 5.89
CA ALA A 53 1.90 15.87 6.53
C ALA A 53 2.99 15.50 5.53
N LEU A 54 2.60 14.98 4.36
CA LEU A 54 3.54 14.61 3.30
C LEU A 54 4.14 15.84 2.61
N GLY A 55 3.34 16.90 2.45
CA GLY A 55 3.79 18.15 1.85
C GLY A 55 4.25 17.97 0.41
N ASP A 56 5.40 18.53 0.09
CA ASP A 56 5.96 18.53 -1.27
C ASP A 56 6.65 17.23 -1.64
N GLU A 57 6.75 16.28 -0.72
CA GLU A 57 7.41 15.00 -0.99
C GLU A 57 6.62 14.15 -1.98
N GLY A 58 5.33 14.34 -2.07
CA GLY A 58 4.51 13.58 -3.00
C GLY A 58 3.04 13.94 -2.96
N THR A 59 2.24 13.14 -3.67
CA THR A 59 0.79 13.30 -3.74
C THR A 59 0.13 12.05 -3.21
N ILE A 60 -0.78 12.21 -2.26
CA ILE A 60 -1.55 11.10 -1.68
C ILE A 60 -2.58 10.62 -2.69
N ILE A 61 -2.66 9.30 -2.84
CA ILE A 61 -3.55 8.63 -3.79
C ILE A 61 -4.43 7.64 -3.04
N ASP A 62 -5.73 7.75 -3.24
CA ASP A 62 -6.71 6.82 -2.67
C ASP A 62 -6.96 5.68 -3.65
N LEU A 63 -6.52 4.48 -3.27
CA LEU A 63 -6.70 3.26 -4.05
C LEU A 63 -7.85 2.41 -3.52
N SER A 64 -8.76 2.97 -2.76
CA SER A 64 -9.88 2.23 -2.19
C SER A 64 -10.74 1.60 -3.30
N GLY A 65 -11.14 0.35 -3.08
CA GLY A 65 -11.85 -0.44 -4.06
C GLY A 65 -10.96 -1.36 -4.88
N CYS A 66 -9.64 -1.17 -4.86
CA CYS A 66 -8.70 -2.09 -5.50
C CYS A 66 -8.52 -3.33 -4.63
N THR A 67 -8.06 -4.42 -5.24
CA THR A 67 -7.75 -5.64 -4.48
C THR A 67 -6.36 -5.54 -3.85
N LEU A 68 -6.12 -6.39 -2.86
CA LEU A 68 -4.79 -6.48 -2.26
C LEU A 68 -3.72 -6.78 -3.31
N ASP A 69 -3.99 -7.72 -4.22
CA ASP A 69 -3.05 -8.07 -5.29
C ASP A 69 -2.65 -6.84 -6.11
N SER A 70 -3.61 -5.97 -6.39
CA SER A 70 -3.36 -4.76 -7.18
C SER A 70 -2.48 -3.77 -6.41
N VAL A 71 -2.73 -3.58 -5.12
CA VAL A 71 -1.98 -2.59 -4.34
C VAL A 71 -0.57 -3.09 -3.99
N LEU A 72 -0.34 -4.39 -3.99
CA LEU A 72 1.02 -4.92 -3.78
C LEU A 72 1.98 -4.50 -4.90
N TYR A 73 1.46 -4.18 -6.07
CA TYR A 73 2.27 -3.57 -7.13
C TYR A 73 2.92 -2.27 -6.64
N GLU A 74 2.16 -1.45 -5.92
CA GLU A 74 2.70 -0.20 -5.37
C GLU A 74 3.83 -0.47 -4.39
N VAL A 75 3.69 -1.50 -3.56
CA VAL A 75 4.74 -1.92 -2.64
C VAL A 75 5.98 -2.37 -3.41
N SER A 76 5.79 -3.08 -4.53
CA SER A 76 6.90 -3.50 -5.39
C SER A 76 7.64 -2.33 -5.99
N ALA A 77 6.97 -1.19 -6.15
CA ALA A 77 7.56 0.05 -6.65
C ALA A 77 8.10 0.93 -5.50
N GLN A 78 8.31 0.35 -4.32
CA GLN A 78 8.86 1.02 -3.14
C GLN A 78 7.92 2.04 -2.50
N ARG A 79 6.62 1.87 -2.69
CA ARG A 79 5.62 2.75 -2.09
C ARG A 79 4.81 1.98 -1.03
N PRO A 80 4.89 2.37 0.24
CA PRO A 80 4.07 1.73 1.27
C PRO A 80 2.60 2.06 1.07
N VAL A 81 1.73 1.14 1.48
CA VAL A 81 0.28 1.29 1.33
C VAL A 81 -0.38 1.20 2.69
N ILE A 82 -1.14 2.22 3.07
CA ILE A 82 -1.94 2.20 4.28
C ILE A 82 -3.20 1.39 3.98
N ALA A 83 -3.51 0.42 4.84
CA ALA A 83 -4.67 -0.45 4.66
C ALA A 83 -5.53 -0.47 5.92
N LYS A 84 -6.82 -0.30 5.74
CA LYS A 84 -7.80 -0.40 6.82
C LYS A 84 -7.97 -1.87 7.22
N THR A 85 -7.96 -2.14 8.53
CA THR A 85 -8.10 -3.49 9.07
C THR A 85 -9.37 -3.67 9.89
N GLY A 86 -10.07 -2.59 10.24
CA GLY A 86 -11.30 -2.64 11.02
C GLY A 86 -11.93 -1.27 11.06
N ALA A 87 -12.93 -1.07 11.93
CA ALA A 87 -13.65 0.19 12.01
C ALA A 87 -12.73 1.37 12.33
N ASP A 88 -11.80 1.16 13.25
CA ASP A 88 -10.92 2.22 13.76
C ASP A 88 -9.44 1.83 13.69
N THR A 89 -9.10 0.81 12.91
CA THR A 89 -7.73 0.31 12.87
C THR A 89 -7.20 0.25 11.44
N SER A 90 -5.91 0.48 11.32
CA SER A 90 -5.20 0.42 10.05
C SER A 90 -3.74 0.05 10.27
N VAL A 91 -3.10 -0.45 9.21
CA VAL A 91 -1.69 -0.81 9.21
C VAL A 91 -1.06 -0.29 7.93
N VAL A 92 0.28 -0.36 7.86
CA VAL A 92 1.00 -0.01 6.63
C VAL A 92 1.57 -1.28 6.03
N ILE A 93 1.24 -1.55 4.77
CA ILE A 93 1.81 -2.67 4.04
C ILE A 93 3.20 -2.23 3.58
N VAL A 94 4.24 -2.85 4.11
CA VAL A 94 5.63 -2.48 3.82
C VAL A 94 6.39 -3.58 3.08
N GLY A 95 5.73 -4.68 2.77
CA GLY A 95 6.39 -5.76 2.06
C GLY A 95 5.47 -6.93 1.77
N TYR A 96 6.02 -7.92 1.12
CA TYR A 96 5.32 -9.17 0.81
C TYR A 96 6.33 -10.25 0.48
N ASP A 97 5.88 -11.49 0.55
CA ASP A 97 6.57 -12.64 -0.04
C ASP A 97 5.51 -13.57 -0.64
N GLU A 98 5.89 -14.77 -1.03
CA GLU A 98 4.96 -15.70 -1.68
C GLU A 98 3.75 -16.03 -0.83
N TYR A 99 3.91 -16.08 0.49
CA TYR A 99 2.88 -16.55 1.41
C TYR A 99 2.35 -15.50 2.35
N ASN A 100 2.99 -14.34 2.44
CA ASN A 100 2.66 -13.33 3.45
C ASN A 100 2.70 -11.92 2.89
N THR A 101 1.92 -11.03 3.54
CA THR A 101 2.20 -9.60 3.52
C THR A 101 3.02 -9.27 4.77
N TRP A 102 3.78 -8.19 4.71
CA TRP A 102 4.52 -7.66 5.86
C TRP A 102 3.87 -6.34 6.25
N LEU A 103 3.37 -6.28 7.47
CA LEU A 103 2.55 -5.19 7.95
C LEU A 103 3.26 -4.46 9.09
N TYR A 104 3.20 -3.14 9.05
CA TYR A 104 3.72 -2.30 10.13
C TYR A 104 2.54 -1.80 10.98
N ASP A 105 2.58 -2.10 12.28
CA ASP A 105 1.59 -1.65 13.24
C ASP A 105 2.06 -0.31 13.84
N PRO A 106 1.34 0.80 13.59
CA PRO A 106 1.79 2.11 14.07
C PRO A 106 1.68 2.28 15.58
N VAL A 107 0.82 1.50 16.23
CA VAL A 107 0.64 1.56 17.69
C VAL A 107 1.79 0.86 18.41
N LYS A 108 2.08 -0.37 17.98
CA LYS A 108 3.16 -1.17 18.57
C LYS A 108 4.52 -0.84 17.98
N LYS A 109 4.55 -0.18 16.83
CA LYS A 109 5.75 0.14 16.07
C LYS A 109 6.55 -1.11 15.71
N GLU A 110 5.84 -2.14 15.30
CA GLU A 110 6.42 -3.44 14.93
C GLU A 110 5.99 -3.83 13.52
N THR A 111 6.90 -4.50 12.80
CA THR A 111 6.61 -5.11 11.51
C THR A 111 6.46 -6.62 11.71
N TYR A 112 5.42 -7.21 11.13
CA TYR A 112 5.16 -8.63 11.28
C TYR A 112 4.60 -9.20 9.99
N PRO A 113 4.84 -10.51 9.73
CA PRO A 113 4.22 -11.17 8.58
C PRO A 113 2.78 -11.56 8.89
N TYR A 114 1.92 -11.52 7.88
CA TYR A 114 0.55 -11.95 7.98
C TYR A 114 0.19 -12.72 6.71
N GLY A 115 -0.43 -13.89 6.84
CA GLY A 115 -0.69 -14.77 5.70
C GLY A 115 -1.40 -14.06 4.56
N MET A 116 -1.02 -14.38 3.32
CA MET A 116 -1.55 -13.70 2.13
C MET A 116 -3.07 -13.85 2.02
N ASN A 117 -3.58 -15.05 2.25
CA ASN A 117 -5.03 -15.30 2.21
C ASN A 117 -5.76 -14.62 3.35
N ASP A 118 -5.19 -14.65 4.54
CA ASP A 118 -5.75 -13.99 5.71
C ASP A 118 -5.74 -12.47 5.54
N SER A 119 -4.69 -11.94 4.94
CA SER A 119 -4.59 -10.51 4.62
C SER A 119 -5.65 -10.09 3.62
N THR A 120 -5.86 -10.90 2.57
CA THR A 120 -6.89 -10.64 1.57
C THR A 120 -8.27 -10.55 2.24
N ASP A 121 -8.58 -11.51 3.10
CA ASP A 121 -9.86 -11.54 3.82
C ASP A 121 -9.99 -10.35 4.77
N LEU A 122 -8.94 -10.04 5.51
CA LEU A 122 -8.94 -8.95 6.47
C LEU A 122 -9.24 -7.62 5.79
N PHE A 123 -8.51 -7.31 4.72
CA PHE A 123 -8.67 -6.04 4.02
C PHE A 123 -10.00 -5.98 3.27
N GLN A 124 -10.44 -7.09 2.70
CA GLN A 124 -11.72 -7.15 2.00
C GLN A 124 -12.89 -6.90 2.97
N LYS A 125 -12.85 -7.49 4.14
CA LYS A 125 -13.88 -7.27 5.17
C LYS A 125 -13.92 -5.83 5.65
N ALA A 126 -12.79 -5.14 5.60
CA ALA A 126 -12.70 -3.73 5.96
C ALA A 126 -13.06 -2.80 4.79
N GLY A 127 -13.43 -3.36 3.63
CA GLY A 127 -13.89 -2.60 2.47
C GLY A 127 -12.84 -2.33 1.39
N ASN A 128 -11.68 -2.97 1.46
CA ASN A 128 -10.56 -2.73 0.54
C ASN A 128 -10.20 -1.24 0.49
N VAL A 129 -9.98 -0.65 1.64
CA VAL A 129 -9.57 0.75 1.77
C VAL A 129 -8.05 0.80 1.79
N PHE A 130 -7.45 1.39 0.75
CA PHE A 130 -6.00 1.47 0.57
C PHE A 130 -5.60 2.88 0.17
N ILE A 131 -4.51 3.38 0.76
CA ILE A 131 -3.98 4.71 0.47
C ILE A 131 -2.48 4.62 0.29
N THR A 132 -1.96 5.23 -0.76
CA THR A 132 -0.53 5.33 -1.01
C THR A 132 -0.18 6.74 -1.46
N TYR A 133 1.01 6.92 -2.04
CA TYR A 133 1.44 8.20 -2.57
C TYR A 133 2.32 8.01 -3.79
N ILE A 134 2.43 9.07 -4.59
CA ILE A 134 3.36 9.11 -5.71
C ILE A 134 4.36 10.23 -5.39
N GLU A 135 5.66 9.94 -5.54
CA GLU A 135 6.71 10.91 -5.27
C GLU A 135 6.64 12.08 -6.25
N THR A 136 6.95 13.27 -5.75
CA THR A 136 7.06 14.44 -6.61
C THR A 136 8.28 14.28 -7.51
N VAL A 137 8.06 14.52 -8.80
CA VAL A 137 9.14 14.46 -9.81
C VAL A 137 9.51 15.88 -10.19
N ASN A 138 10.77 16.22 -10.01
CA ASN A 138 11.30 17.52 -10.38
C ASN A 138 12.04 17.39 -11.73
N TYR A 139 11.61 18.18 -12.69
CA TYR A 139 12.23 18.24 -14.00
C TYR A 139 13.11 19.45 -14.13
#